data_b26ab6559976b76ab84c95b6fdcecf36
#
_entry.id   b26ab6559976b76ab84c95b6fdcecf36
#
_cell.length_a   1.000
_cell.length_b   1.000
_cell.length_c   1.000
_cell.angle_alpha   90.00
_cell.angle_beta   90.00
_cell.angle_gamma   90.00
#
_symmetry.space_group_name_H-M   'P 1'
#
loop_
_entity.id
_entity.type
_entity.pdbx_description
1 polymer ?
#
loop_
_entity_poly.entity_id
_entity_poly.type
_entity_poly.pdbx_seq_one_letter_code
_entity_poly.pdbx_strand_id
1 'polypeptide(L)'
;EQVDKLLDAIYGLPPYVFVMLGLYAGLRREEILGLQWDSVYLDCEAPYLTVRRAWHTEHNRPVILTELKTKAAHRNVPLPDNLLECLKEAKKTSTSDYVVANRDGDPLSYTQFKRLWQYIVTRTTKERCYYRYEDGKRVKHTVKPVLGQKAAHNGNVVYSLDFEVTPHQLRHTYITNLIHASVDPK
;
A
#
# COMPACT_ATOMS: atom_id res chain seq x y z
N GLU A 1 -3.71 18.59 0.15
CA GLU A 1 -4.78 18.54 -0.85
C GLU A 1 -4.69 17.28 -1.73
N GLN A 2 -3.61 17.06 -2.52
CA GLN A 2 -3.49 15.84 -3.36
C GLN A 2 -3.40 14.55 -2.53
N VAL A 3 -2.70 14.58 -1.40
CA VAL A 3 -2.62 13.45 -0.47
C VAL A 3 -4.00 13.09 0.07
N ASP A 4 -4.77 14.07 0.50
CA ASP A 4 -6.11 13.85 1.05
C ASP A 4 -7.04 13.25 0.00
N LYS A 5 -7.04 13.82 -1.23
CA LYS A 5 -7.80 13.27 -2.36
C LYS A 5 -7.41 11.81 -2.67
N LEU A 6 -6.12 11.50 -2.63
CA LEU A 6 -5.63 10.14 -2.85
C LEU A 6 -6.14 9.19 -1.76
N LEU A 7 -5.96 9.55 -0.50
CA LEU A 7 -6.36 8.71 0.63
C LEU A 7 -7.87 8.49 0.68
N ASP A 8 -8.67 9.53 0.44
CA ASP A 8 -10.14 9.44 0.36
C ASP A 8 -10.58 8.53 -0.80
N ALA A 9 -9.91 8.62 -1.95
CA ALA A 9 -10.25 7.80 -3.12
C ALA A 9 -9.99 6.31 -2.91
N ILE A 10 -9.03 5.94 -2.08
CA ILE A 10 -8.61 4.54 -1.89
C ILE A 10 -8.92 3.98 -0.50
N TYR A 11 -9.56 4.75 0.37
CA TYR A 11 -9.90 4.31 1.72
C TYR A 11 -10.67 2.98 1.71
N GLY A 12 -10.20 2.01 2.52
CA GLY A 12 -10.78 0.68 2.58
C GLY A 12 -10.54 -0.22 1.36
N LEU A 13 -9.74 0.23 0.39
CA LEU A 13 -9.37 -0.54 -0.80
C LEU A 13 -7.99 -1.21 -0.65
N PRO A 14 -7.69 -2.23 -1.46
CA PRO A 14 -6.45 -2.99 -1.35
C PRO A 14 -5.14 -2.17 -1.31
N PRO A 15 -4.96 -1.07 -2.06
CA PRO A 15 -3.71 -0.31 -2.04
C PRO A 15 -3.55 0.62 -0.82
N TYR A 16 -4.55 0.76 0.04
CA TYR A 16 -4.54 1.76 1.11
C TYR A 16 -3.32 1.62 2.03
N VAL A 17 -3.05 0.42 2.55
CA VAL A 17 -1.90 0.16 3.44
C VAL A 17 -0.57 0.44 2.73
N PHE A 18 -0.45 0.03 1.46
CA PHE A 18 0.73 0.30 0.64
C PHE A 18 1.00 1.81 0.54
N VAL A 19 -0.03 2.59 0.22
CA VAL A 19 0.07 4.05 0.07
C VAL A 19 0.41 4.72 1.40
N MET A 20 -0.19 4.29 2.50
CA MET A 20 0.12 4.79 3.84
C MET A 20 1.59 4.57 4.21
N LEU A 21 2.15 3.39 3.93
CA LEU A 21 3.58 3.09 4.15
C LEU A 21 4.49 3.97 3.28
N GLY A 22 4.13 4.22 2.03
CA GLY A 22 4.88 5.10 1.15
C GLY A 22 4.88 6.55 1.62
N LEU A 23 3.71 7.08 2.02
CA LEU A 23 3.53 8.47 2.43
C LEU A 23 4.06 8.78 3.83
N TYR A 24 3.94 7.87 4.80
CA TYR A 24 4.21 8.15 6.20
C TYR A 24 5.40 7.39 6.82
N ALA A 25 5.94 6.40 6.11
CA ALA A 25 7.19 5.74 6.46
C ALA A 25 8.27 5.92 5.36
N GLY A 26 7.92 6.49 4.22
CA GLY A 26 8.84 6.76 3.12
C GLY A 26 9.49 5.51 2.54
N LEU A 27 8.84 4.35 2.63
CA LEU A 27 9.37 3.11 2.10
C LEU A 27 9.36 3.09 0.58
N ARG A 28 10.36 2.42 0.00
CA ARG A 28 10.36 2.08 -1.43
C ARG A 28 9.34 0.98 -1.71
N ARG A 29 8.88 0.89 -2.95
CA ARG A 29 7.97 -0.19 -3.39
C ARG A 29 8.46 -1.57 -2.98
N GLU A 30 9.72 -1.86 -3.23
CA GLU A 30 10.36 -3.14 -2.92
C GLU A 30 10.43 -3.42 -1.43
N GLU A 31 10.62 -2.38 -0.63
CA GLU A 31 10.62 -2.45 0.84
C GLU A 31 9.21 -2.72 1.38
N ILE A 32 8.19 -2.07 0.82
CA ILE A 32 6.78 -2.29 1.21
C ILE A 32 6.34 -3.71 0.88
N LEU A 33 6.61 -4.17 -0.34
CA LEU A 33 6.19 -5.50 -0.80
C LEU A 33 6.97 -6.65 -0.14
N GLY A 34 8.15 -6.37 0.41
CA GLY A 34 8.94 -7.31 1.20
C GLY A 34 8.71 -7.21 2.72
N LEU A 35 7.92 -6.24 3.19
CA LEU A 35 7.69 -6.02 4.62
C LEU A 35 6.86 -7.16 5.22
N GLN A 36 7.38 -7.73 6.31
CA GLN A 36 6.69 -8.74 7.11
C GLN A 36 6.33 -8.20 8.49
N TRP A 37 5.31 -8.76 9.10
CA TRP A 37 4.83 -8.36 10.43
C TRP A 37 5.87 -8.56 11.54
N ASP A 38 6.83 -9.47 11.37
CA ASP A 38 7.93 -9.66 12.31
C ASP A 38 8.89 -8.46 12.42
N SER A 39 8.80 -7.55 11.47
CA SER A 39 9.60 -6.31 11.41
C SER A 39 8.79 -5.06 11.76
N VAL A 40 7.54 -5.23 12.24
CA VAL A 40 6.63 -4.13 12.58
C VAL A 40 6.29 -4.22 14.06
N TYR A 41 6.72 -3.23 14.84
CA TYR A 41 6.60 -3.19 16.31
C TYR A 41 5.54 -2.15 16.69
N LEU A 42 4.31 -2.62 16.92
CA LEU A 42 3.13 -1.78 17.14
C LEU A 42 2.87 -1.49 18.62
N ASP A 43 3.25 -2.42 19.52
CA ASP A 43 2.85 -2.43 20.94
C ASP A 43 4.01 -2.06 21.87
N CYS A 44 4.85 -1.11 21.46
CA CYS A 44 5.94 -0.57 22.27
C CYS A 44 5.74 0.95 22.50
N GLU A 45 6.51 1.53 23.42
CA GLU A 45 6.41 2.94 23.80
C GLU A 45 6.62 3.89 22.61
N ALA A 46 7.56 3.56 21.73
CA ALA A 46 7.84 4.28 20.49
C ALA A 46 7.71 3.33 19.28
N PRO A 47 6.51 3.15 18.73
CA PRO A 47 6.26 2.22 17.62
C PRO A 47 7.11 2.53 16.39
N TYR A 48 7.65 1.48 15.78
CA TYR A 48 8.52 1.58 14.62
C TYR A 48 8.44 0.32 13.75
N LEU A 49 8.96 0.40 12.55
CA LEU A 49 9.25 -0.75 11.70
C LEU A 49 10.74 -0.77 11.33
N THR A 50 11.24 -1.96 11.02
CA THR A 50 12.61 -2.16 10.54
C THR A 50 12.60 -2.60 9.08
N VAL A 51 13.32 -1.90 8.23
CA VAL A 51 13.54 -2.32 6.84
C VAL A 51 14.65 -3.38 6.83
N ARG A 52 14.29 -4.62 6.53
CA ARG A 52 15.22 -5.79 6.51
C ARG A 52 15.23 -6.52 5.18
N ARG A 53 14.15 -6.42 4.42
CA ARG A 53 13.90 -7.23 3.22
C ARG A 53 13.53 -6.33 2.05
N ALA A 54 13.76 -6.82 0.86
CA ALA A 54 13.30 -6.20 -0.36
C ALA A 54 12.66 -7.22 -1.28
N TRP A 55 11.51 -6.85 -1.83
CA TRP A 55 10.83 -7.63 -2.85
C TRP A 55 11.48 -7.42 -4.21
N HIS A 56 11.61 -8.49 -4.95
CA HIS A 56 12.02 -8.54 -6.34
C HIS A 56 11.16 -9.53 -7.11
N THR A 57 11.19 -9.53 -8.42
CA THR A 57 10.52 -10.54 -9.24
C THR A 57 11.45 -11.15 -10.27
N GLU A 58 11.34 -12.46 -10.41
CA GLU A 58 11.95 -13.24 -11.47
C GLU A 58 10.83 -13.93 -12.25
N HIS A 59 10.73 -13.67 -13.55
CA HIS A 59 9.66 -14.22 -14.39
C HIS A 59 8.25 -14.07 -13.78
N ASN A 60 7.93 -12.88 -13.27
CA ASN A 60 6.68 -12.54 -12.58
C ASN A 60 6.51 -13.20 -11.18
N ARG A 61 7.44 -14.01 -10.72
CA ARG A 61 7.38 -14.62 -9.38
C ARG A 61 8.07 -13.73 -8.35
N PRO A 62 7.50 -13.57 -7.15
CA PRO A 62 8.14 -12.78 -6.10
C PRO A 62 9.36 -13.52 -5.56
N VAL A 63 10.41 -12.76 -5.34
CA VAL A 63 11.65 -13.20 -4.66
C VAL A 63 11.92 -12.20 -3.54
N ILE A 64 12.05 -12.68 -2.32
CA ILE A 64 12.31 -11.83 -1.16
C ILE A 64 13.79 -11.87 -0.82
N LEU A 65 14.45 -10.73 -1.00
CA LEU A 65 15.86 -10.56 -0.68
C LEU A 65 15.99 -10.23 0.82
N THR A 66 16.77 -11.00 1.54
CA THR A 66 17.07 -10.80 2.97
C THR A 66 18.37 -10.02 3.18
N GLU A 67 19.22 -9.95 2.17
CA GLU A 67 20.43 -9.15 2.15
C GLU A 67 20.20 -7.87 1.34
N LEU A 68 20.21 -6.74 2.01
CA LEU A 68 20.10 -5.45 1.36
C LEU A 68 21.48 -4.97 0.89
N LYS A 69 21.51 -4.33 -0.28
CA LYS A 69 22.75 -3.91 -0.96
C LYS A 69 23.68 -3.02 -0.12
N THR A 70 23.16 -2.35 0.90
CA THR A 70 23.95 -1.44 1.75
C THR A 70 23.51 -1.53 3.20
N LYS A 71 24.42 -1.30 4.14
CA LYS A 71 24.10 -1.18 5.57
C LYS A 71 23.08 -0.08 5.86
N ALA A 72 23.12 1.02 5.11
CA ALA A 72 22.17 2.12 5.24
C ALA A 72 20.74 1.78 4.79
N ALA A 73 20.55 0.69 4.06
CA ALA A 73 19.22 0.20 3.72
C ALA A 73 18.53 -0.45 4.92
N HIS A 74 19.28 -1.05 5.84
CA HIS A 74 18.78 -1.50 7.14
C HIS A 74 18.56 -0.29 8.04
N ARG A 75 17.31 -0.01 8.36
CA ARG A 75 16.97 1.14 9.21
C ARG A 75 15.67 0.92 9.96
N ASN A 76 15.56 1.60 11.09
CA ASN A 76 14.31 1.71 11.83
C ASN A 76 13.59 2.98 11.35
N VAL A 77 12.29 2.86 11.16
CA VAL A 77 11.42 3.99 10.76
C VAL A 77 10.33 4.14 11.80
N PRO A 78 10.23 5.30 12.48
CA PRO A 78 9.18 5.54 13.45
C PRO A 78 7.81 5.58 12.76
N LEU A 79 6.79 5.13 13.47
CA LEU A 79 5.41 5.11 12.98
C LEU A 79 4.64 6.30 13.55
N PRO A 80 4.21 7.27 12.73
CA PRO A 80 3.28 8.30 13.16
C PRO A 80 1.90 7.70 13.46
N ASP A 81 1.10 8.37 14.28
CA ASP A 81 -0.16 7.84 14.83
C ASP A 81 -1.12 7.33 13.76
N ASN A 82 -1.29 8.08 12.67
CA ASN A 82 -2.17 7.69 11.55
C ASN A 82 -1.72 6.39 10.86
N LEU A 83 -0.42 6.20 10.68
CA LEU A 83 0.12 4.96 10.11
C LEU A 83 0.05 3.81 11.12
N LEU A 84 0.31 4.09 12.39
CA LEU A 84 0.19 3.12 13.48
C LEU A 84 -1.24 2.55 13.55
N GLU A 85 -2.26 3.39 13.53
CA GLU A 85 -3.66 2.97 13.51
C GLU A 85 -4.00 2.15 12.29
N CYS A 86 -3.55 2.60 11.11
CA CYS A 86 -3.74 1.86 9.85
C CYS A 86 -3.13 0.45 9.93
N LEU A 87 -1.91 0.31 10.45
CA LEU A 87 -1.23 -0.98 10.56
C LEU A 87 -1.86 -1.88 11.63
N LYS A 88 -2.33 -1.32 12.74
CA LYS A 88 -3.08 -2.07 13.76
C LYS A 88 -4.37 -2.67 13.19
N GLU A 89 -5.14 -1.88 12.43
CA GLU A 89 -6.33 -2.37 11.74
C GLU A 89 -5.99 -3.46 10.71
N ALA A 90 -4.98 -3.23 9.87
CA ALA A 90 -4.55 -4.21 8.88
C ALA A 90 -4.11 -5.53 9.52
N LYS A 91 -3.44 -5.48 10.67
CA LYS A 91 -2.97 -6.67 11.38
C LYS A 91 -4.12 -7.52 11.94
N LYS A 92 -5.21 -6.90 12.39
CA LYS A 92 -6.40 -7.64 12.92
C LYS A 92 -6.99 -8.61 11.90
N THR A 93 -6.94 -8.29 10.63
CA THR A 93 -7.52 -9.08 9.55
C THR A 93 -6.50 -9.88 8.74
N SER A 94 -5.22 -9.67 9.01
CA SER A 94 -4.13 -10.34 8.29
C SER A 94 -3.97 -11.78 8.76
N THR A 95 -3.91 -12.69 7.80
CA THR A 95 -3.57 -14.11 7.99
C THR A 95 -2.21 -14.45 7.37
N SER A 96 -1.49 -13.47 6.87
CA SER A 96 -0.20 -13.60 6.21
C SER A 96 0.95 -13.09 7.09
N ASP A 97 2.16 -13.58 6.84
CA ASP A 97 3.38 -12.99 7.39
C ASP A 97 3.68 -11.62 6.76
N TYR A 98 3.20 -11.37 5.54
CA TYR A 98 3.43 -10.13 4.80
C TYR A 98 2.35 -9.08 5.12
N VAL A 99 2.77 -7.82 5.25
CA VAL A 99 1.86 -6.69 5.45
C VAL A 99 0.99 -6.46 4.21
N VAL A 100 1.59 -6.57 3.04
CA VAL A 100 0.87 -6.56 1.75
C VAL A 100 1.02 -7.93 1.09
N ALA A 101 -0.06 -8.67 1.05
CA ALA A 101 -0.09 -10.05 0.58
C ALA A 101 -1.20 -10.30 -0.43
N ASN A 102 -1.09 -11.40 -1.17
CA ASN A 102 -2.17 -11.92 -2.00
C ASN A 102 -3.20 -12.69 -1.13
N ARG A 103 -4.22 -13.27 -1.76
CA ARG A 103 -5.27 -14.02 -1.06
C ARG A 103 -4.79 -15.28 -0.34
N ASP A 104 -3.70 -15.85 -0.84
CA ASP A 104 -3.10 -17.08 -0.31
C ASP A 104 -2.11 -16.78 0.83
N GLY A 105 -1.87 -15.51 1.12
CA GLY A 105 -0.94 -15.05 2.15
C GLY A 105 0.49 -14.90 1.67
N ASP A 106 0.74 -15.06 0.37
CA ASP A 106 2.06 -14.93 -0.24
C ASP A 106 2.36 -13.47 -0.66
N PRO A 107 3.64 -13.12 -0.87
CA PRO A 107 4.00 -11.84 -1.46
C PRO A 107 3.44 -11.72 -2.88
N LEU A 108 3.15 -10.49 -3.30
CA LEU A 108 2.55 -10.23 -4.61
C LEU A 108 3.52 -10.59 -5.74
N SER A 109 2.99 -11.21 -6.81
CA SER A 109 3.67 -11.21 -8.11
C SER A 109 3.66 -9.81 -8.72
N TYR A 110 4.47 -9.58 -9.75
CA TYR A 110 4.48 -8.30 -10.45
C TYR A 110 3.11 -7.95 -11.06
N THR A 111 2.44 -8.93 -11.66
CA THR A 111 1.08 -8.75 -12.21
C THR A 111 0.05 -8.43 -11.12
N GLN A 112 0.17 -9.07 -9.94
CA GLN A 112 -0.72 -8.78 -8.81
C GLN A 112 -0.48 -7.36 -8.26
N PHE A 113 0.78 -6.93 -8.19
CA PHE A 113 1.10 -5.54 -7.83
C PHE A 113 0.50 -4.54 -8.82
N LYS A 114 0.62 -4.78 -10.14
CA LYS A 114 0.01 -3.91 -11.16
C LYS A 114 -1.51 -3.82 -10.99
N ARG A 115 -2.17 -4.93 -10.69
CA ARG A 115 -3.62 -4.95 -10.42
C ARG A 115 -3.99 -4.18 -9.15
N LEU A 116 -3.19 -4.30 -8.09
CA LEU A 116 -3.37 -3.52 -6.87
C LEU A 116 -3.22 -2.03 -7.15
N TRP A 117 -2.21 -1.64 -7.92
CA TRP A 117 -1.98 -0.25 -8.30
C TRP A 117 -3.10 0.31 -9.18
N GLN A 118 -3.73 -0.55 -9.99
CA GLN A 118 -4.85 -0.17 -10.84
C GLN A 118 -6.05 0.41 -10.05
N TYR A 119 -6.25 0.02 -8.80
CA TYR A 119 -7.27 0.63 -7.94
C TYR A 119 -7.03 2.12 -7.67
N ILE A 120 -5.80 2.58 -7.75
CA ILE A 120 -5.46 4.00 -7.61
C ILE A 120 -5.74 4.74 -8.93
N VAL A 121 -5.43 4.12 -10.06
CA VAL A 121 -5.51 4.78 -11.38
C VAL A 121 -6.93 4.85 -11.89
N THR A 122 -7.71 3.77 -11.77
CA THR A 122 -9.03 3.65 -12.40
C THR A 122 -10.11 3.14 -11.46
N ARG A 123 -11.34 3.51 -11.76
CA ARG A 123 -12.57 3.07 -11.11
C ARG A 123 -13.61 2.63 -12.15
N THR A 124 -14.67 2.00 -11.70
CA THR A 124 -15.82 1.64 -12.54
C THR A 124 -16.87 2.74 -12.53
N THR A 125 -17.48 3.00 -13.68
CA THR A 125 -18.67 3.88 -13.83
C THR A 125 -19.96 3.15 -13.50
N LYS A 126 -19.93 1.82 -13.38
CA LYS A 126 -21.10 0.99 -13.06
C LYS A 126 -20.92 0.35 -11.69
N GLU A 127 -22.03 0.24 -10.96
CA GLU A 127 -22.06 -0.55 -9.75
C GLU A 127 -21.71 -2.01 -10.06
N ARG A 128 -20.80 -2.57 -9.27
CA ARG A 128 -20.41 -3.97 -9.34
C ARG A 128 -20.59 -4.62 -7.98
N CYS A 129 -21.05 -5.85 -7.99
CA CYS A 129 -21.15 -6.65 -6.78
C CYS A 129 -20.19 -7.82 -6.86
N TYR A 130 -19.57 -8.13 -5.71
CA TYR A 130 -18.79 -9.33 -5.53
C TYR A 130 -19.16 -9.97 -4.18
N TYR A 131 -18.82 -11.23 -4.01
CA TYR A 131 -19.10 -11.96 -2.79
C TYR A 131 -17.78 -12.36 -2.12
N ARG A 132 -17.73 -12.22 -0.79
CA ARG A 132 -16.68 -12.77 0.06
C ARG A 132 -17.29 -13.68 1.10
N TYR A 133 -16.51 -14.65 1.56
CA TYR A 133 -16.86 -15.43 2.73
C TYR A 133 -16.25 -14.74 3.94
N GLU A 134 -17.09 -14.35 4.87
CA GLU A 134 -16.74 -13.71 6.14
C GLU A 134 -17.41 -14.53 7.24
N ASP A 135 -16.62 -15.02 8.18
CA ASP A 135 -17.11 -15.91 9.26
C ASP A 135 -17.96 -17.11 8.78
N GLY A 136 -17.54 -17.71 7.64
CA GLY A 136 -18.24 -18.85 7.03
C GLY A 136 -19.53 -18.49 6.28
N LYS A 137 -19.92 -17.21 6.22
CA LYS A 137 -21.11 -16.74 5.49
C LYS A 137 -20.72 -15.99 4.23
N ARG A 138 -21.51 -16.17 3.18
CA ARG A 138 -21.36 -15.46 1.91
C ARG A 138 -21.94 -14.05 2.04
N VAL A 139 -21.06 -13.03 2.07
CA VAL A 139 -21.42 -11.61 2.18
C VAL A 139 -21.30 -10.94 0.82
N LYS A 140 -22.32 -10.17 0.44
CA LYS A 140 -22.34 -9.36 -0.79
C LYS A 140 -21.72 -7.99 -0.51
N HIS A 141 -20.71 -7.65 -1.28
CA HIS A 141 -20.09 -6.33 -1.28
C HIS A 141 -20.40 -5.59 -2.58
N THR A 142 -20.65 -4.31 -2.48
CA THR A 142 -20.96 -3.45 -3.63
C THR A 142 -19.89 -2.41 -3.80
N VAL A 143 -19.32 -2.33 -5.00
CA VAL A 143 -18.41 -1.25 -5.40
C VAL A 143 -19.24 -0.14 -6.03
N LYS A 144 -19.28 1.02 -5.37
CA LYS A 144 -20.03 2.18 -5.86
C LYS A 144 -19.38 2.73 -7.12
N PRO A 145 -20.18 3.18 -8.10
CA PRO A 145 -19.66 3.87 -9.27
C PRO A 145 -19.02 5.21 -8.89
N VAL A 146 -18.04 5.62 -9.67
CA VAL A 146 -17.33 6.90 -9.50
C VAL A 146 -17.48 7.73 -10.77
N LEU A 147 -17.74 9.01 -10.61
CA LEU A 147 -17.74 9.99 -11.71
C LEU A 147 -16.33 10.52 -11.92
N GLY A 148 -15.93 10.64 -13.18
CA GLY A 148 -14.62 11.16 -13.54
C GLY A 148 -14.42 11.15 -15.05
N GLN A 149 -13.22 11.51 -15.50
CA GLN A 149 -12.86 11.46 -16.90
C GLN A 149 -12.85 10.02 -17.40
N LYS A 150 -13.60 9.73 -18.45
CA LYS A 150 -13.67 8.39 -19.06
C LYS A 150 -12.35 7.99 -19.69
N ALA A 151 -11.96 6.74 -19.52
CA ALA A 151 -10.83 6.17 -20.23
C ALA A 151 -11.14 6.05 -21.73
N ALA A 152 -10.14 6.37 -22.58
CA ALA A 152 -10.31 6.45 -24.03
C ALA A 152 -10.80 5.15 -24.70
N HIS A 153 -10.45 3.99 -24.10
CA HIS A 153 -10.75 2.67 -24.69
C HIS A 153 -11.87 1.90 -23.97
N ASN A 154 -12.41 2.42 -22.87
CA ASN A 154 -13.46 1.75 -22.13
C ASN A 154 -14.35 2.75 -21.37
N GLY A 155 -15.52 3.02 -21.92
CA GLY A 155 -16.50 3.95 -21.33
C GLY A 155 -17.07 3.54 -19.96
N ASN A 156 -16.79 2.31 -19.48
CA ASN A 156 -17.15 1.86 -18.14
C ASN A 156 -16.03 2.08 -17.12
N VAL A 157 -14.93 2.67 -17.51
CA VAL A 157 -13.77 2.97 -16.68
C VAL A 157 -13.52 4.47 -16.66
N VAL A 158 -13.30 5.01 -15.48
CA VAL A 158 -12.91 6.40 -15.25
C VAL A 158 -11.59 6.46 -14.50
N TYR A 159 -10.86 7.55 -14.68
CA TYR A 159 -9.72 7.85 -13.82
C TYR A 159 -10.21 8.25 -12.43
N SER A 160 -9.60 7.69 -11.38
CA SER A 160 -10.00 7.96 -10.00
C SER A 160 -9.50 9.30 -9.48
N LEU A 161 -8.44 9.80 -10.08
CA LEU A 161 -7.77 11.04 -9.70
C LEU A 161 -7.55 11.92 -10.94
N ASP A 162 -7.44 13.22 -10.73
CA ASP A 162 -7.10 14.24 -11.73
C ASP A 162 -5.58 14.49 -11.82
N PHE A 163 -4.78 13.65 -11.19
CA PHE A 163 -3.31 13.68 -11.20
C PHE A 163 -2.74 12.26 -11.20
N GLU A 164 -1.50 12.12 -11.65
CA GLU A 164 -0.78 10.85 -11.65
C GLU A 164 -0.13 10.59 -10.29
N VAL A 165 -0.09 9.31 -9.90
CA VAL A 165 0.58 8.83 -8.69
C VAL A 165 1.41 7.62 -9.02
N THR A 166 2.68 7.64 -8.59
CA THR A 166 3.60 6.50 -8.66
C THR A 166 4.11 6.14 -7.27
N PRO A 167 4.55 4.90 -7.02
CA PRO A 167 5.16 4.52 -5.74
C PRO A 167 6.33 5.41 -5.34
N HIS A 168 7.12 5.85 -6.31
CA HIS A 168 8.26 6.74 -6.07
C HIS A 168 7.85 8.13 -5.57
N GLN A 169 6.75 8.68 -6.11
CA GLN A 169 6.21 9.97 -5.68
C GLN A 169 5.71 9.94 -4.23
N LEU A 170 5.18 8.81 -3.73
CA LEU A 170 4.78 8.68 -2.33
C LEU A 170 5.97 8.90 -1.39
N ARG A 171 7.07 8.22 -1.66
CA ARG A 171 8.32 8.40 -0.91
C ARG A 171 8.88 9.81 -1.06
N HIS A 172 8.82 10.38 -2.24
CA HIS A 172 9.29 11.74 -2.48
C HIS A 172 8.51 12.76 -1.66
N THR A 173 7.19 12.60 -1.57
CA THR A 173 6.32 13.41 -0.71
C THR A 173 6.72 13.29 0.77
N TYR A 174 6.99 12.07 1.25
CA TYR A 174 7.48 11.86 2.61
C TYR A 174 8.78 12.63 2.88
N ILE A 175 9.78 12.50 2.01
CA ILE A 175 11.07 13.19 2.15
C ILE A 175 10.88 14.71 2.13
N THR A 176 10.07 15.23 1.22
CA THR A 176 9.76 16.66 1.12
C THR A 176 9.12 17.17 2.41
N ASN A 177 8.16 16.42 2.97
CA ASN A 177 7.51 16.79 4.23
C ASN A 177 8.48 16.78 5.42
N LEU A 178 9.42 15.82 5.47
CA LEU A 178 10.47 15.82 6.49
C LEU A 178 11.38 17.06 6.39
N ILE A 179 11.79 17.42 5.19
CA ILE A 179 12.62 18.63 4.96
C ILE A 179 11.86 19.89 5.40
N HIS A 180 10.57 20.02 5.04
CA HIS A 180 9.75 21.15 5.47
C HIS A 180 9.53 21.19 6.99
N ALA A 181 9.51 20.05 7.65
CA ALA A 181 9.46 19.97 9.11
C ALA A 181 10.83 20.19 9.79
N SER A 182 11.89 20.53 9.03
CA SER A 182 13.28 20.67 9.51
C SER A 182 13.85 19.40 10.16
N VAL A 183 13.39 18.24 9.72
CA VAL A 183 13.91 16.94 10.15
C VAL A 183 14.86 16.40 9.09
N ASP A 184 16.04 15.96 9.52
CA ASP A 184 17.03 15.34 8.61
C ASP A 184 16.49 13.99 8.08
N PRO A 185 16.37 13.80 6.78
CA PRO A 185 15.78 12.57 6.21
C PRO A 185 16.72 11.36 6.16
N LYS A 186 17.74 11.28 7.02
CA LYS A 186 18.76 10.21 7.05
C LYS A 186 18.21 8.81 7.03
#